data_fc20589850eb4a70119241333e1dd6a7
#
_entry.id   fc20589850eb4a70119241333e1dd6a7
#
_cell.length_a   1.000
_cell.length_b   1.000
_cell.length_c   1.000
_cell.angle_alpha   90.00
_cell.angle_beta   90.00
_cell.angle_gamma   90.00
#
_symmetry.space_group_name_H-M   'P 1'
#
loop_
_entity.id
_entity.type
_entity.pdbx_description
1 polymer ?
#
loop_
_entity_poly.entity_id
_entity_poly.type
_entity_poly.pdbx_seq_one_letter_code
_entity_poly.pdbx_strand_id
1 'polypeptide(L)'
;VHDIKLNTTIDLIQHTECVFVCVPTPSKPNGDCNTDIVESVVAELDSINYKGIIAIRSSTVPGFTQSMLDKYNNRQICFVPEFVRERCAEHDFINEHEMLAVGTKDNYVYDTIVKAHGHYPKHTVQLNPSEAEILKYYLNLYAATRVTFANVFYEICEKLDSDYKRVKDAYILTGRAGDMYLDVSKDLRGYGGMCLPKDTRAIIMS
;
A
#
# COMPACT_ATOMS: atom_id res chain seq x y z
N VAL A 1 -7.08 13.83 -14.47
CA VAL A 1 -7.27 13.55 -13.04
C VAL A 1 -8.62 14.08 -12.62
N HIS A 2 -9.40 13.25 -11.93
CA HIS A 2 -10.60 13.67 -11.22
C HIS A 2 -10.26 13.83 -9.74
N ASP A 3 -10.58 14.99 -9.16
CA ASP A 3 -10.39 15.29 -7.73
C ASP A 3 -11.47 16.30 -7.29
N ILE A 4 -12.18 15.97 -6.22
CA ILE A 4 -13.25 16.84 -5.67
C ILE A 4 -12.72 18.20 -5.22
N LYS A 5 -11.45 18.29 -4.80
CA LYS A 5 -10.82 19.57 -4.42
C LYS A 5 -10.50 20.45 -5.63
N LEU A 6 -10.39 19.85 -6.83
CA LEU A 6 -10.17 20.55 -8.09
C LEU A 6 -11.47 20.91 -8.80
N ASN A 7 -12.64 20.64 -8.18
CA ASN A 7 -13.96 20.86 -8.77
C ASN A 7 -14.13 20.22 -10.15
N THR A 8 -13.50 19.07 -10.36
CA THR A 8 -13.64 18.27 -11.59
C THR A 8 -14.82 17.30 -11.45
N THR A 9 -15.35 16.84 -12.56
CA THR A 9 -16.43 15.86 -12.60
C THR A 9 -15.89 14.49 -13.03
N ILE A 10 -16.54 13.42 -12.60
CA ILE A 10 -16.15 12.04 -12.93
C ILE A 10 -16.29 11.73 -14.43
N ASP A 11 -17.14 12.49 -15.15
CA ASP A 11 -17.32 12.33 -16.60
C ASP A 11 -16.02 12.50 -17.40
N LEU A 12 -15.04 13.25 -16.85
CA LEU A 12 -13.74 13.45 -17.48
C LEU A 12 -12.96 12.15 -17.71
N ILE A 13 -13.27 11.10 -16.94
CA ILE A 13 -12.55 9.82 -17.01
C ILE A 13 -13.32 8.73 -17.74
N GLN A 14 -14.56 9.02 -18.22
CA GLN A 14 -15.47 8.04 -18.80
C GLN A 14 -14.87 7.24 -20.00
N HIS A 15 -13.95 7.86 -20.74
CA HIS A 15 -13.33 7.26 -21.93
C HIS A 15 -11.89 6.77 -21.70
N THR A 16 -11.44 6.72 -20.46
CA THR A 16 -10.09 6.20 -20.14
C THR A 16 -10.11 4.68 -20.11
N GLU A 17 -8.99 4.05 -20.48
CA GLU A 17 -8.81 2.59 -20.45
C GLU A 17 -8.75 2.04 -19.02
N CYS A 18 -8.17 2.82 -18.10
CA CYS A 18 -8.16 2.49 -16.69
C CYS A 18 -8.21 3.75 -15.82
N VAL A 19 -8.68 3.60 -14.59
CA VAL A 19 -8.65 4.64 -13.54
C VAL A 19 -8.01 4.06 -12.28
N PHE A 20 -7.16 4.86 -11.63
CA PHE A 20 -6.57 4.53 -10.33
C PHE A 20 -7.34 5.24 -9.23
N VAL A 21 -7.95 4.47 -8.34
CA VAL A 21 -8.70 4.97 -7.18
C VAL A 21 -7.72 5.17 -6.02
N CYS A 22 -7.37 6.44 -5.76
CA CYS A 22 -6.38 6.87 -4.77
C CYS A 22 -7.04 7.80 -3.74
N VAL A 23 -7.98 7.28 -2.96
CA VAL A 23 -8.74 8.05 -1.97
C VAL A 23 -8.34 7.68 -0.54
N PRO A 24 -8.57 8.58 0.46
CA PRO A 24 -8.25 8.27 1.85
C PRO A 24 -9.07 7.09 2.39
N THR A 25 -8.40 6.27 3.21
CA THR A 25 -9.02 5.16 3.97
C THR A 25 -8.65 5.31 5.45
N PRO A 26 -9.29 6.24 6.19
CA PRO A 26 -8.96 6.50 7.58
C PRO A 26 -9.36 5.33 8.49
N SER A 27 -8.76 5.25 9.69
CA SER A 27 -9.21 4.30 10.69
C SER A 27 -10.57 4.69 11.25
N LYS A 28 -11.45 3.71 11.44
CA LYS A 28 -12.67 3.84 12.24
C LYS A 28 -12.32 3.91 13.74
N PRO A 29 -13.23 4.37 14.61
CA PRO A 29 -13.00 4.41 16.06
C PRO A 29 -12.61 3.06 16.69
N ASN A 30 -13.10 1.96 16.12
CA ASN A 30 -12.76 0.59 16.55
C ASN A 30 -11.39 0.10 16.02
N GLY A 31 -10.71 0.86 15.16
CA GLY A 31 -9.44 0.50 14.56
C GLY A 31 -9.52 -0.07 13.15
N ASP A 32 -10.72 -0.44 12.66
CA ASP A 32 -10.92 -0.94 11.30
C ASP A 32 -10.54 0.10 10.25
N CYS A 33 -10.21 -0.37 9.05
CA CYS A 33 -10.04 0.48 7.89
C CYS A 33 -11.42 0.95 7.38
N ASN A 34 -11.61 2.25 7.23
CA ASN A 34 -12.82 2.78 6.58
C ASN A 34 -12.65 2.76 5.06
N THR A 35 -13.37 1.90 4.39
CA THR A 35 -13.38 1.73 2.93
C THR A 35 -14.58 2.40 2.24
N ASP A 36 -15.44 3.10 3.00
CA ASP A 36 -16.71 3.66 2.49
C ASP A 36 -16.47 4.64 1.32
N ILE A 37 -15.36 5.40 1.36
CA ILE A 37 -15.01 6.33 0.28
C ILE A 37 -14.62 5.56 -0.99
N VAL A 38 -13.83 4.48 -0.86
CA VAL A 38 -13.46 3.63 -2.01
C VAL A 38 -14.71 3.01 -2.63
N GLU A 39 -15.59 2.47 -1.80
CA GLU A 39 -16.85 1.88 -2.27
C GLU A 39 -17.74 2.91 -2.97
N SER A 40 -17.84 4.13 -2.44
CA SER A 40 -18.62 5.21 -3.07
C SER A 40 -18.08 5.58 -4.45
N VAL A 41 -16.75 5.63 -4.63
CA VAL A 41 -16.14 5.90 -5.94
C VAL A 41 -16.42 4.77 -6.92
N VAL A 42 -16.32 3.50 -6.50
CA VAL A 42 -16.68 2.36 -7.34
C VAL A 42 -18.16 2.41 -7.74
N ALA A 43 -19.04 2.75 -6.82
CA ALA A 43 -20.48 2.90 -7.10
C ALA A 43 -20.75 4.05 -8.09
N GLU A 44 -20.04 5.17 -7.97
CA GLU A 44 -20.16 6.30 -8.89
C GLU A 44 -19.69 5.92 -10.30
N LEU A 45 -18.54 5.24 -10.44
CA LEU A 45 -18.04 4.70 -11.70
C LEU A 45 -19.04 3.71 -12.33
N ASP A 46 -19.68 2.87 -11.52
CA ASP A 46 -20.73 1.97 -11.99
C ASP A 46 -21.95 2.74 -12.51
N SER A 47 -22.38 3.79 -11.79
CA SER A 47 -23.56 4.60 -12.12
C SER A 47 -23.43 5.30 -13.48
N ILE A 48 -22.22 5.74 -13.86
CA ILE A 48 -21.93 6.34 -15.17
C ILE A 48 -21.64 5.28 -16.24
N ASN A 49 -21.79 3.98 -15.90
CA ASN A 49 -21.51 2.87 -16.78
C ASN A 49 -20.06 2.84 -17.32
N TYR A 50 -19.08 3.20 -16.48
CA TYR A 50 -17.67 3.19 -16.84
C TYR A 50 -17.26 1.79 -17.35
N LYS A 51 -16.53 1.73 -18.46
CA LYS A 51 -16.17 0.47 -19.15
C LYS A 51 -14.71 0.07 -18.99
N GLY A 52 -13.86 0.98 -18.50
CA GLY A 52 -12.45 0.69 -18.28
C GLY A 52 -12.21 -0.07 -16.98
N ILE A 53 -10.93 -0.31 -16.70
CA ILE A 53 -10.46 -1.00 -15.50
C ILE A 53 -10.48 -0.05 -14.30
N ILE A 54 -11.03 -0.50 -13.18
CA ILE A 54 -11.00 0.20 -11.89
C ILE A 54 -9.88 -0.40 -11.04
N ALA A 55 -8.74 0.30 -10.97
CA ALA A 55 -7.58 -0.11 -10.21
C ALA A 55 -7.60 0.56 -8.82
N ILE A 56 -7.91 -0.21 -7.79
CA ILE A 56 -7.92 0.29 -6.40
C ILE A 56 -6.49 0.35 -5.89
N ARG A 57 -5.99 1.56 -5.58
CA ARG A 57 -4.68 1.80 -4.96
C ARG A 57 -4.77 2.16 -3.48
N SER A 58 -5.93 2.64 -3.05
CA SER A 58 -6.19 2.89 -1.63
C SER A 58 -6.03 1.62 -0.82
N SER A 59 -5.43 1.72 0.37
CA SER A 59 -5.32 0.55 1.28
C SER A 59 -6.71 0.09 1.71
N THR A 60 -7.02 -1.17 1.47
CA THR A 60 -8.29 -1.81 1.84
C THR A 60 -8.01 -3.08 2.64
N VAL A 61 -8.99 -3.56 3.39
CA VAL A 61 -8.85 -4.83 4.12
C VAL A 61 -8.84 -6.03 3.16
N PRO A 62 -8.15 -7.13 3.50
CA PRO A 62 -8.15 -8.33 2.68
C PRO A 62 -9.57 -8.84 2.39
N GLY A 63 -9.86 -9.10 1.11
CA GLY A 63 -11.17 -9.53 0.62
C GLY A 63 -12.06 -8.39 0.12
N PHE A 64 -11.70 -7.13 0.34
CA PHE A 64 -12.51 -5.98 -0.11
C PHE A 64 -12.66 -5.97 -1.64
N THR A 65 -11.58 -6.10 -2.39
CA THR A 65 -11.64 -6.09 -3.86
C THR A 65 -12.48 -7.23 -4.41
N GLN A 66 -12.42 -8.43 -3.79
CA GLN A 66 -13.27 -9.54 -4.19
C GLN A 66 -14.75 -9.21 -3.93
N SER A 67 -15.08 -8.59 -2.80
CA SER A 67 -16.48 -8.18 -2.51
C SER A 67 -16.99 -7.15 -3.53
N MET A 68 -16.13 -6.25 -4.02
CA MET A 68 -16.48 -5.30 -5.09
C MET A 68 -16.69 -6.01 -6.43
N LEU A 69 -15.86 -7.00 -6.77
CA LEU A 69 -16.06 -7.84 -7.95
C LEU A 69 -17.39 -8.61 -7.91
N ASP A 70 -17.74 -9.14 -6.75
CA ASP A 70 -19.00 -9.88 -6.58
C ASP A 70 -20.23 -8.94 -6.68
N LYS A 71 -20.12 -7.73 -6.13
CA LYS A 71 -21.17 -6.71 -6.14
C LYS A 71 -21.37 -6.09 -7.54
N TYR A 72 -20.26 -5.83 -8.23
CA TYR A 72 -20.22 -5.20 -9.55
C TYR A 72 -19.65 -6.16 -10.59
N ASN A 73 -20.28 -7.32 -10.75
CA ASN A 73 -19.79 -8.48 -11.52
C ASN A 73 -19.58 -8.24 -13.03
N ASN A 74 -20.07 -7.13 -13.56
CA ASN A 74 -19.85 -6.68 -14.93
C ASN A 74 -18.72 -5.64 -15.06
N ARG A 75 -17.95 -5.38 -13.99
CA ARG A 75 -16.83 -4.44 -13.97
C ARG A 75 -15.49 -5.16 -13.86
N GLN A 76 -14.48 -4.56 -14.46
CA GLN A 76 -13.09 -5.00 -14.32
C GLN A 76 -12.48 -4.23 -13.15
N ILE A 77 -12.39 -4.87 -11.98
CA ILE A 77 -11.84 -4.27 -10.76
C ILE A 77 -10.60 -5.07 -10.37
N CYS A 78 -9.51 -4.37 -10.02
CA CYS A 78 -8.29 -4.97 -9.51
C CYS A 78 -7.73 -4.17 -8.33
N PHE A 79 -6.85 -4.80 -7.56
CA PHE A 79 -6.11 -4.14 -6.50
C PHE A 79 -4.65 -3.91 -6.94
N VAL A 80 -4.16 -2.68 -6.81
CA VAL A 80 -2.80 -2.32 -7.21
C VAL A 80 -2.14 -1.58 -6.04
N PRO A 81 -1.57 -2.31 -5.06
CA PRO A 81 -0.97 -1.70 -3.89
C PRO A 81 0.20 -0.79 -4.23
N GLU A 82 0.37 0.27 -3.43
CA GLU A 82 1.50 1.18 -3.55
C GLU A 82 2.49 0.95 -2.41
N PHE A 83 3.77 0.93 -2.72
CA PHE A 83 4.85 0.65 -1.77
C PHE A 83 5.83 1.81 -1.58
N VAL A 84 5.59 2.96 -2.24
CA VAL A 84 6.45 4.15 -2.12
C VAL A 84 6.34 4.80 -0.75
N ARG A 85 7.42 5.43 -0.32
CA ARG A 85 7.46 6.24 0.89
C ARG A 85 6.89 7.63 0.62
N GLU A 86 5.90 8.06 1.40
CA GLU A 86 5.19 9.34 1.21
C GLU A 86 6.15 10.53 1.01
N ARG A 87 7.22 10.61 1.81
CA ARG A 87 8.19 11.72 1.78
C ARG A 87 9.04 11.80 0.50
N CYS A 88 9.12 10.74 -0.28
CA CYS A 88 9.93 10.64 -1.50
C CYS A 88 9.23 9.80 -2.58
N ALA A 89 7.90 9.87 -2.63
CA ALA A 89 7.07 9.02 -3.47
C ALA A 89 7.43 9.11 -4.96
N GLU A 90 7.70 10.31 -5.48
CA GLU A 90 8.10 10.50 -6.87
C GLU A 90 9.45 9.82 -7.16
N HIS A 91 10.44 10.02 -6.28
CA HIS A 91 11.75 9.38 -6.42
C HIS A 91 11.63 7.85 -6.37
N ASP A 92 10.89 7.32 -5.39
CA ASP A 92 10.68 5.88 -5.23
C ASP A 92 9.97 5.28 -6.45
N PHE A 93 8.96 5.98 -7.00
CA PHE A 93 8.24 5.50 -8.16
C PHE A 93 9.10 5.50 -9.43
N ILE A 94 9.90 6.53 -9.65
CA ILE A 94 10.71 6.68 -10.87
C ILE A 94 12.00 5.84 -10.81
N ASN A 95 12.68 5.81 -9.65
CA ASN A 95 14.06 5.29 -9.55
C ASN A 95 14.15 3.99 -8.73
N GLU A 96 13.22 3.74 -7.82
CA GLU A 96 13.28 2.62 -6.86
C GLU A 96 12.02 1.74 -6.92
N HIS A 97 11.32 1.69 -8.05
CA HIS A 97 10.13 0.87 -8.23
C HIS A 97 10.51 -0.59 -8.43
N GLU A 98 10.79 -1.29 -7.32
CA GLU A 98 11.27 -2.67 -7.38
C GLU A 98 10.20 -3.64 -7.90
N MET A 99 8.93 -3.43 -7.51
CA MET A 99 7.86 -4.38 -7.84
C MET A 99 6.50 -3.70 -8.00
N LEU A 100 5.80 -4.07 -9.06
CA LEU A 100 4.38 -3.82 -9.26
C LEU A 100 3.61 -5.12 -9.01
N ALA A 101 2.74 -5.12 -8.02
CA ALA A 101 1.78 -6.20 -7.81
C ALA A 101 0.41 -5.81 -8.37
N VAL A 102 -0.24 -6.71 -9.09
CA VAL A 102 -1.59 -6.51 -9.61
C VAL A 102 -2.49 -7.65 -9.16
N GLY A 103 -3.43 -7.35 -8.28
CA GLY A 103 -4.41 -8.27 -7.73
C GLY A 103 -5.58 -8.48 -8.67
N THR A 104 -5.44 -9.42 -9.59
CA THR A 104 -6.47 -9.78 -10.56
C THR A 104 -6.28 -11.22 -11.06
N LYS A 105 -7.38 -11.88 -11.46
CA LYS A 105 -7.35 -13.16 -12.17
C LYS A 105 -7.43 -13.01 -13.69
N ASP A 106 -7.66 -11.79 -14.17
CA ASP A 106 -7.82 -11.47 -15.59
C ASP A 106 -6.50 -10.99 -16.19
N ASN A 107 -5.99 -11.73 -17.17
CA ASN A 107 -4.72 -11.40 -17.83
C ASN A 107 -4.79 -10.08 -18.60
N TYR A 108 -5.93 -9.73 -19.20
CA TYR A 108 -6.09 -8.44 -19.87
C TYR A 108 -5.98 -7.28 -18.90
N VAL A 109 -6.59 -7.40 -17.72
CA VAL A 109 -6.48 -6.41 -16.65
C VAL A 109 -5.02 -6.28 -16.18
N TYR A 110 -4.35 -7.42 -15.96
CA TYR A 110 -2.94 -7.45 -15.58
C TYR A 110 -2.06 -6.72 -16.61
N ASP A 111 -2.15 -7.12 -17.88
CA ASP A 111 -1.31 -6.57 -18.95
C ASP A 111 -1.56 -5.06 -19.16
N THR A 112 -2.81 -4.62 -19.04
CA THR A 112 -3.17 -3.20 -19.17
C THR A 112 -2.58 -2.38 -18.03
N ILE A 113 -2.64 -2.86 -16.78
CA ILE A 113 -2.06 -2.16 -15.63
C ILE A 113 -0.53 -2.14 -15.72
N VAL A 114 0.11 -3.24 -16.11
CA VAL A 114 1.57 -3.28 -16.35
C VAL A 114 1.97 -2.27 -17.42
N LYS A 115 1.25 -2.23 -18.55
CA LYS A 115 1.47 -1.28 -19.64
C LYS A 115 1.31 0.18 -19.18
N ALA A 116 0.33 0.46 -18.31
CA ALA A 116 0.10 1.80 -17.77
C ALA A 116 1.25 2.27 -16.86
N HIS A 117 1.99 1.35 -16.21
CA HIS A 117 3.19 1.67 -15.42
C HIS A 117 4.46 1.76 -16.27
N GLY A 118 4.44 1.32 -17.53
CA GLY A 118 5.56 1.41 -18.46
C GLY A 118 6.79 0.64 -17.99
N HIS A 119 7.95 1.29 -18.01
CA HIS A 119 9.25 0.69 -17.69
C HIS A 119 9.69 0.91 -16.23
N TYR A 120 8.89 1.59 -15.41
CA TYR A 120 9.29 1.93 -14.04
C TYR A 120 9.46 0.70 -13.13
N PRO A 121 8.52 -0.27 -13.07
CA PRO A 121 8.69 -1.43 -12.21
C PRO A 121 9.76 -2.39 -12.76
N LYS A 122 10.73 -2.79 -11.92
CA LYS A 122 11.75 -3.79 -12.26
C LYS A 122 11.16 -5.20 -12.35
N HIS A 123 10.17 -5.48 -11.52
CA HIS A 123 9.45 -6.76 -11.48
C HIS A 123 7.96 -6.52 -11.47
N THR A 124 7.21 -7.40 -12.12
CA THR A 124 5.75 -7.39 -12.08
C THR A 124 5.23 -8.74 -11.65
N VAL A 125 4.17 -8.77 -10.83
CA VAL A 125 3.57 -10.01 -10.35
C VAL A 125 2.05 -9.91 -10.39
N GLN A 126 1.42 -10.96 -10.95
CA GLN A 126 -0.03 -11.14 -10.89
C GLN A 126 -0.37 -11.98 -9.66
N LEU A 127 -1.28 -11.50 -8.85
CA LEU A 127 -1.78 -12.16 -7.64
C LEU A 127 -3.31 -12.21 -7.69
N ASN A 128 -3.93 -13.07 -6.86
CA ASN A 128 -5.34 -12.89 -6.59
C ASN A 128 -5.59 -11.57 -5.84
N PRO A 129 -6.78 -10.94 -5.95
CA PRO A 129 -7.06 -9.67 -5.28
C PRO A 129 -6.73 -9.68 -3.79
N SER A 130 -7.18 -10.70 -3.05
CA SER A 130 -6.91 -10.82 -1.61
C SER A 130 -5.43 -11.04 -1.29
N GLU A 131 -4.68 -11.75 -2.14
CA GLU A 131 -3.24 -11.92 -1.97
C GLU A 131 -2.48 -10.60 -2.11
N ALA A 132 -2.89 -9.76 -3.07
CA ALA A 132 -2.29 -8.44 -3.25
C ALA A 132 -2.63 -7.49 -2.08
N GLU A 133 -3.85 -7.57 -1.53
CA GLU A 133 -4.24 -6.85 -0.32
C GLU A 133 -3.43 -7.32 0.90
N ILE A 134 -3.29 -8.63 1.10
CA ILE A 134 -2.46 -9.21 2.17
C ILE A 134 -1.00 -8.77 2.02
N LEU A 135 -0.44 -8.77 0.81
CA LEU A 135 0.93 -8.34 0.56
C LEU A 135 1.19 -6.91 1.05
N LYS A 136 0.24 -5.98 0.86
CA LYS A 136 0.34 -4.61 1.38
C LYS A 136 0.48 -4.60 2.91
N TYR A 137 -0.36 -5.35 3.61
CA TYR A 137 -0.29 -5.47 5.07
C TYR A 137 0.99 -6.18 5.52
N TYR A 138 1.39 -7.25 4.82
CA TYR A 138 2.61 -8.00 5.14
C TYR A 138 3.83 -7.06 5.20
N LEU A 139 4.01 -6.22 4.18
CA LEU A 139 5.14 -5.28 4.12
C LEU A 139 5.08 -4.23 5.23
N ASN A 140 3.91 -3.64 5.48
CA ASN A 140 3.76 -2.61 6.49
C ASN A 140 3.91 -3.16 7.92
N LEU A 141 3.37 -4.36 8.20
CA LEU A 141 3.54 -4.99 9.50
C LEU A 141 4.98 -5.46 9.73
N TYR A 142 5.64 -5.97 8.68
CA TYR A 142 7.05 -6.32 8.77
C TYR A 142 7.91 -5.09 9.09
N ALA A 143 7.64 -3.95 8.45
CA ALA A 143 8.30 -2.69 8.76
C ALA A 143 8.06 -2.26 10.22
N ALA A 144 6.82 -2.29 10.71
CA ALA A 144 6.48 -1.97 12.09
C ALA A 144 7.17 -2.91 13.10
N THR A 145 7.25 -4.20 12.78
CA THR A 145 7.96 -5.22 13.58
C THR A 145 9.44 -4.91 13.65
N ARG A 146 10.08 -4.53 12.54
CA ARG A 146 11.51 -4.15 12.52
C ARG A 146 11.77 -2.95 13.39
N VAL A 147 10.93 -1.91 13.33
CA VAL A 147 11.06 -0.75 14.21
C VAL A 147 10.93 -1.15 15.69
N THR A 148 9.96 -1.99 16.02
CA THR A 148 9.77 -2.48 17.39
C THR A 148 10.99 -3.28 17.87
N PHE A 149 11.49 -4.19 17.03
CA PHE A 149 12.69 -4.96 17.29
C PHE A 149 13.91 -4.06 17.56
N ALA A 150 14.14 -3.07 16.70
CA ALA A 150 15.23 -2.12 16.84
C ALA A 150 15.15 -1.33 18.15
N ASN A 151 13.95 -0.90 18.55
CA ASN A 151 13.74 -0.19 19.81
C ASN A 151 14.05 -1.05 21.05
N VAL A 152 13.69 -2.34 21.04
CA VAL A 152 14.02 -3.26 22.12
C VAL A 152 15.53 -3.40 22.26
N PHE A 153 16.25 -3.60 21.17
CA PHE A 153 17.71 -3.72 21.21
C PHE A 153 18.43 -2.41 21.55
N TYR A 154 17.87 -1.27 21.13
CA TYR A 154 18.34 0.02 21.57
C TYR A 154 18.30 0.13 23.11
N GLU A 155 17.18 -0.23 23.74
CA GLU A 155 17.07 -0.19 25.21
C GLU A 155 17.98 -1.18 25.93
N ILE A 156 18.25 -2.35 25.33
CA ILE A 156 19.23 -3.29 25.86
C ILE A 156 20.64 -2.67 25.83
N CYS A 157 21.00 -2.01 24.72
CA CYS A 157 22.30 -1.34 24.61
C CYS A 157 22.45 -0.20 25.63
N GLU A 158 21.42 0.64 25.80
CA GLU A 158 21.42 1.70 26.82
C GLU A 158 21.64 1.14 28.23
N LYS A 159 20.96 0.04 28.58
CA LYS A 159 21.14 -0.59 29.91
C LYS A 159 22.50 -1.20 30.12
N LEU A 160 23.20 -1.57 29.06
CA LEU A 160 24.53 -2.19 29.09
C LEU A 160 25.65 -1.21 28.77
N ASP A 161 25.38 0.11 28.74
CA ASP A 161 26.31 1.16 28.35
C ASP A 161 27.03 0.86 27.03
N SER A 162 26.23 0.43 26.02
CA SER A 162 26.71 -0.01 24.73
C SER A 162 26.09 0.82 23.59
N ASP A 163 26.83 0.96 22.48
CA ASP A 163 26.40 1.74 21.32
C ASP A 163 25.53 0.88 20.37
N TYR A 164 24.23 1.15 20.34
CA TYR A 164 23.29 0.48 19.46
C TYR A 164 23.68 0.61 17.97
N LYS A 165 24.17 1.78 17.55
CA LYS A 165 24.54 1.98 16.14
C LYS A 165 25.64 1.01 15.70
N ARG A 166 26.65 0.81 16.55
CA ARG A 166 27.73 -0.14 16.28
C ARG A 166 27.22 -1.59 16.19
N VAL A 167 26.29 -1.97 17.06
CA VAL A 167 25.65 -3.30 17.03
C VAL A 167 24.84 -3.46 15.74
N LYS A 168 24.02 -2.47 15.38
CA LYS A 168 23.23 -2.47 14.14
C LYS A 168 24.14 -2.57 12.91
N ASP A 169 25.17 -1.72 12.81
CA ASP A 169 26.08 -1.70 11.66
C ASP A 169 26.77 -3.07 11.48
N ALA A 170 27.22 -3.68 12.59
CA ALA A 170 27.82 -5.02 12.57
C ALA A 170 26.79 -6.08 12.11
N TYR A 171 25.54 -5.99 12.55
CA TYR A 171 24.47 -6.88 12.11
C TYR A 171 24.20 -6.76 10.60
N ILE A 172 24.15 -5.56 10.05
CA ILE A 172 23.96 -5.34 8.60
C ILE A 172 25.09 -5.99 7.79
N LEU A 173 26.34 -5.94 8.27
CA LEU A 173 27.47 -6.58 7.62
C LEU A 173 27.36 -8.12 7.52
N THR A 174 26.49 -8.75 8.30
CA THR A 174 26.23 -10.18 8.17
C THR A 174 25.48 -10.54 6.85
N GLY A 175 24.92 -9.56 6.14
CA GLY A 175 24.11 -9.76 4.94
C GLY A 175 22.73 -10.40 5.18
N ARG A 176 22.33 -10.59 6.45
CA ARG A 176 21.04 -11.25 6.80
C ARG A 176 19.84 -10.31 6.76
N ALA A 177 20.07 -9.00 6.80
CA ALA A 177 19.01 -8.00 6.68
C ALA A 177 19.58 -6.69 6.09
N GLY A 178 18.74 -5.94 5.40
CA GLY A 178 19.02 -4.57 5.00
C GLY A 178 18.79 -3.59 6.15
N ASP A 179 19.26 -2.35 6.00
CA ASP A 179 19.23 -1.30 7.04
C ASP A 179 17.84 -0.66 7.26
N MET A 180 16.92 -0.83 6.30
CA MET A 180 15.61 -0.17 6.32
C MET A 180 14.83 -0.47 7.61
N TYR A 181 14.32 0.59 8.27
CA TYR A 181 13.54 0.53 9.53
C TYR A 181 14.30 0.02 10.76
N LEU A 182 15.64 0.06 10.77
CA LEU A 182 16.44 -0.31 11.95
C LEU A 182 17.08 0.89 12.65
N ASP A 183 16.89 2.12 12.15
CA ASP A 183 17.41 3.32 12.82
C ASP A 183 16.58 3.66 14.05
N VAL A 184 17.27 3.80 15.19
CA VAL A 184 16.72 4.21 16.48
C VAL A 184 17.70 5.14 17.15
N SER A 185 17.20 6.18 17.80
CA SER A 185 17.96 7.08 18.65
C SER A 185 17.10 7.52 19.83
N LYS A 186 17.67 8.33 20.74
CA LYS A 186 16.93 8.89 21.86
C LYS A 186 15.69 9.67 21.41
N ASP A 187 15.78 10.36 20.28
CA ASP A 187 14.73 11.23 19.73
C ASP A 187 13.91 10.55 18.60
N LEU A 188 14.31 9.36 18.16
CA LEU A 188 13.64 8.58 17.12
C LEU A 188 13.22 7.22 17.68
N ARG A 189 12.04 7.17 18.28
CA ARG A 189 11.50 5.99 18.96
C ARG A 189 10.15 5.60 18.37
N GLY A 190 9.90 4.27 18.34
CA GLY A 190 8.66 3.70 17.85
C GLY A 190 8.44 3.91 16.34
N TYR A 191 7.30 3.46 15.85
CA TYR A 191 6.87 3.71 14.48
C TYR A 191 5.68 4.67 14.45
N GLY A 192 5.71 5.59 13.48
CA GLY A 192 4.71 6.63 13.29
C GLY A 192 4.27 6.71 11.83
N GLY A 193 3.89 7.94 11.43
CA GLY A 193 3.33 8.19 10.12
C GLY A 193 1.87 7.74 9.99
N MET A 194 1.32 7.89 8.81
CA MET A 194 -0.09 7.61 8.56
C MET A 194 -0.38 6.13 8.30
N CYS A 195 0.58 5.37 7.77
CA CYS A 195 0.36 4.03 7.27
C CYS A 195 0.59 2.94 8.32
N LEU A 196 1.77 2.89 8.95
CA LEU A 196 2.14 1.77 9.82
C LEU A 196 1.18 1.58 11.01
N PRO A 197 0.83 2.63 11.80
CA PRO A 197 -0.12 2.49 12.90
C PRO A 197 -1.53 2.12 12.41
N LYS A 198 -1.97 2.69 11.29
CA LYS A 198 -3.29 2.42 10.70
C LYS A 198 -3.41 0.96 10.27
N ASP A 199 -2.46 0.48 9.48
CA ASP A 199 -2.51 -0.86 8.91
C ASP A 199 -2.27 -1.94 9.97
N THR A 200 -1.43 -1.67 10.99
CA THR A 200 -1.26 -2.57 12.13
C THR A 200 -2.57 -2.76 12.90
N ARG A 201 -3.36 -1.70 13.10
CA ARG A 201 -4.67 -1.80 13.76
C ARG A 201 -5.68 -2.51 12.89
N ALA A 202 -5.76 -2.16 11.61
CA ALA A 202 -6.75 -2.71 10.70
C ALA A 202 -6.65 -4.24 10.57
N ILE A 203 -5.44 -4.80 10.45
CA ILE A 203 -5.28 -6.26 10.31
C ILE A 203 -5.57 -7.04 11.61
N ILE A 204 -5.45 -6.39 12.78
CA ILE A 204 -5.80 -7.04 14.06
C ILE A 204 -7.32 -7.18 14.19
N MET A 205 -8.07 -6.28 13.54
CA MET A 205 -9.54 -6.23 13.63
C MET A 205 -10.23 -7.01 12.50
N SER A 206 -9.51 -7.39 11.43
CA SER A 206 -10.02 -8.24 10.34
C SER A 206 -9.94 -9.71 10.69
#